data_565980c7872ecea91930e9786c949bdc
#
_entry.id   565980c7872ecea91930e9786c949bdc
#
_cell.length_a   1.000
_cell.length_b   1.000
_cell.length_c   1.000
_cell.angle_alpha   90.00
_cell.angle_beta   90.00
_cell.angle_gamma   90.00
#
_symmetry.space_group_name_H-M   'P 1'
#
loop_
_entity.id
_entity.type
_entity.pdbx_description
1 polymer ?
#
loop_
_entity_poly.entity_id
_entity_poly.type
_entity_poly.pdbx_seq_one_letter_code
_entity_poly.pdbx_strand_id
1 'polypeptide(L)'
;MTVGEPHAFTVYGWIVCAWILVVSFQYGFHISSLNQIQAVLTCRVSAIPGTPSTHYGLPTCIPMDDATFSVVTSVYTVGGLLGSLGANVIMDRWGRKGAVLASSFITVIGAGFMGVAASLFPLVIGRLLTGVAAGLGLCVGPIYIAEIAPSKIKGAVGVLTQFAIVIGIMVTQGMGLKLATPQTWRTVLLFSAALSLAQLLAGTIIVESPVWLNRHGLLRDKDASARRLWKAATVLHSPDAANEDVEDPLLGANDERSSLNPDRREDQHHAVNAPTVLRRAEFRKPLAIVCFSMLSQQLSGVNAVLYYSNDILSKTLPEIGPYVSLGITVVNVFMTFAPIILIDRLGRRQLLTLSGAGAILSLVGVGIGLDSGAVTLASVAVMAFIASFALGIGPVPFVMIPEVSPPHAVSALSSIGLSLNWIANFLVGLVFLPLRNFLADGDESKEGRVFFVFAALLAFFMGMLLRSYKG
;
A
#
# COMPACT_ATOMS: atom_id res chain seq x y z
N MET A 1 40.65 -3.09 -2.68
CA MET A 1 40.00 -3.71 -1.52
C MET A 1 38.57 -4.05 -1.96
N THR A 2 38.35 -5.29 -2.34
CA THR A 2 37.02 -5.81 -2.67
C THR A 2 36.25 -5.91 -1.36
N VAL A 3 35.16 -5.13 -1.25
CA VAL A 3 34.24 -5.20 -0.13
C VAL A 3 33.51 -6.54 -0.28
N GLY A 4 33.80 -7.51 0.60
CA GLY A 4 33.07 -8.77 0.62
C GLY A 4 31.57 -8.54 0.79
N GLU A 5 30.72 -9.52 0.39
CA GLU A 5 29.26 -9.39 0.45
C GLU A 5 28.79 -8.88 1.82
N PRO A 6 27.90 -7.87 1.84
CA PRO A 6 27.43 -7.31 3.10
C PRO A 6 26.55 -8.31 3.85
N HIS A 7 26.95 -8.71 5.04
CA HIS A 7 26.22 -9.69 5.84
C HIS A 7 25.20 -9.07 6.82
N ALA A 8 25.38 -7.80 7.19
CA ALA A 8 24.52 -7.12 8.15
C ALA A 8 24.54 -5.60 7.97
N PHE A 9 23.44 -4.96 8.36
CA PHE A 9 23.41 -3.50 8.51
C PHE A 9 24.27 -3.03 9.67
N THR A 10 24.81 -1.81 9.54
CA THR A 10 25.25 -0.99 10.66
C THR A 10 24.02 -0.46 11.42
N VAL A 11 24.23 0.17 12.58
CA VAL A 11 23.16 0.93 13.25
C VAL A 11 22.60 2.02 12.33
N TYR A 12 23.49 2.69 11.58
CA TYR A 12 23.07 3.69 10.60
C TYR A 12 22.24 3.08 9.47
N GLY A 13 22.55 1.88 8.98
CA GLY A 13 21.75 1.18 7.98
C GLY A 13 20.32 0.91 8.46
N TRP A 14 20.12 0.56 9.73
CA TRP A 14 18.81 0.41 10.34
C TRP A 14 18.06 1.76 10.47
N ILE A 15 18.77 2.85 10.78
CA ILE A 15 18.19 4.21 10.80
C ILE A 15 17.70 4.60 9.41
N VAL A 16 18.50 4.34 8.37
CA VAL A 16 18.10 4.59 6.97
C VAL A 16 16.89 3.75 6.60
N CYS A 17 16.87 2.46 6.96
CA CYS A 17 15.71 1.58 6.73
C CYS A 17 14.45 2.13 7.42
N ALA A 18 14.53 2.50 8.70
CA ALA A 18 13.41 3.09 9.44
C ALA A 18 12.93 4.40 8.81
N TRP A 19 13.85 5.24 8.33
CA TRP A 19 13.52 6.49 7.64
C TRP A 19 12.75 6.23 6.33
N ILE A 20 13.16 5.22 5.54
CA ILE A 20 12.45 4.84 4.33
C ILE A 20 11.05 4.30 4.66
N LEU A 21 10.90 3.52 5.71
CA LEU A 21 9.63 2.92 6.13
C LEU A 21 8.56 3.97 6.50
N VAL A 22 8.95 5.21 6.82
CA VAL A 22 8.00 6.30 7.08
C VAL A 22 7.08 6.56 5.89
N VAL A 23 7.55 6.44 4.62
CA VAL A 23 6.65 6.64 3.46
C VAL A 23 5.57 5.56 3.38
N SER A 24 5.93 4.31 3.71
CA SER A 24 4.97 3.20 3.76
C SER A 24 3.99 3.36 4.92
N PHE A 25 4.46 3.81 6.08
CA PHE A 25 3.62 4.17 7.22
C PHE A 25 2.64 5.29 6.84
N GLN A 26 3.09 6.35 6.18
CA GLN A 26 2.25 7.47 5.72
C GLN A 26 1.16 7.00 4.75
N TYR A 27 1.47 6.09 3.84
CA TYR A 27 0.47 5.49 2.98
C TYR A 27 -0.64 4.81 3.79
N GLY A 28 -0.28 3.92 4.73
CA GLY A 28 -1.23 3.26 5.60
C GLY A 28 -2.02 4.24 6.48
N PHE A 29 -1.36 5.26 7.01
CA PHE A 29 -1.98 6.31 7.80
C PHE A 29 -3.08 7.03 7.03
N HIS A 30 -2.80 7.46 5.78
CA HIS A 30 -3.75 8.19 4.95
C HIS A 30 -4.87 7.33 4.37
N ILE A 31 -4.69 6.02 4.20
CA ILE A 31 -5.79 5.11 3.83
C ILE A 31 -6.93 5.24 4.84
N SER A 32 -6.63 5.26 6.13
CA SER A 32 -7.64 5.15 7.19
C SER A 32 -7.89 6.47 7.94
N SER A 33 -7.21 7.57 7.56
CA SER A 33 -7.21 8.82 8.32
C SER A 33 -8.57 9.48 8.45
N LEU A 34 -9.47 9.29 7.50
CA LEU A 34 -10.81 9.86 7.54
C LEU A 34 -11.84 8.95 8.23
N ASN A 35 -11.55 7.66 8.38
CA ASN A 35 -12.50 6.67 8.88
C ASN A 35 -13.03 7.02 10.28
N GLN A 36 -12.16 7.21 11.26
CA GLN A 36 -12.60 7.51 12.64
C GLN A 36 -13.15 8.94 12.80
N ILE A 37 -12.67 9.88 12.00
CA ILE A 37 -13.08 11.28 12.12
C ILE A 37 -14.27 11.66 11.21
N GLN A 38 -14.80 10.71 10.42
CA GLN A 38 -15.87 10.95 9.45
C GLN A 38 -17.06 11.70 10.06
N ALA A 39 -17.64 11.18 11.14
CA ALA A 39 -18.83 11.73 11.76
C ALA A 39 -18.64 13.18 12.25
N VAL A 40 -17.46 13.48 12.78
CA VAL A 40 -17.09 14.83 13.24
C VAL A 40 -16.82 15.74 12.05
N LEU A 41 -16.03 15.27 11.07
CA LEU A 41 -15.68 16.03 9.87
C LEU A 41 -16.90 16.44 9.06
N THR A 42 -17.92 15.55 8.95
CA THR A 42 -19.16 15.76 8.19
C THR A 42 -20.28 16.45 9.00
N CYS A 43 -19.97 17.03 10.15
CA CYS A 43 -20.94 17.72 11.03
C CYS A 43 -22.07 16.84 11.61
N ARG A 44 -21.93 15.51 11.65
CA ARG A 44 -22.95 14.61 12.21
C ARG A 44 -22.99 14.64 13.76
N VAL A 45 -21.88 15.05 14.40
CA VAL A 45 -21.71 15.12 15.87
C VAL A 45 -21.76 16.57 16.38
N SER A 46 -22.21 17.53 15.58
CA SER A 46 -22.33 18.94 16.00
C SER A 46 -23.54 19.14 16.93
N ALA A 47 -23.45 20.13 17.85
CA ALA A 47 -24.56 20.47 18.78
C ALA A 47 -25.88 20.75 18.06
N ILE A 48 -25.82 21.32 16.85
CA ILE A 48 -26.93 21.39 15.90
C ILE A 48 -26.43 20.67 14.63
N PRO A 49 -27.00 19.52 14.25
CA PRO A 49 -26.56 18.77 13.08
C PRO A 49 -26.51 19.63 11.82
N GLY A 50 -25.39 19.54 11.08
CA GLY A 50 -25.19 20.30 9.85
C GLY A 50 -24.71 21.75 10.02
N THR A 51 -24.53 22.26 11.24
CA THR A 51 -24.03 23.62 11.47
C THR A 51 -22.63 23.62 12.06
N PRO A 52 -21.64 24.23 11.40
CA PRO A 52 -20.28 24.32 11.94
C PRO A 52 -20.20 25.41 13.02
N SER A 53 -19.61 25.09 14.17
CA SER A 53 -19.06 26.10 15.11
C SER A 53 -17.62 26.45 14.71
N THR A 54 -17.06 27.51 15.28
CA THR A 54 -15.68 27.92 14.99
C THR A 54 -14.76 27.64 16.17
N HIS A 55 -13.54 27.15 15.89
CA HIS A 55 -12.48 26.97 16.86
C HIS A 55 -11.17 27.47 16.26
N TYR A 56 -10.49 28.41 16.92
CA TYR A 56 -9.32 29.14 16.38
C TYR A 56 -9.55 29.75 14.98
N GLY A 57 -10.74 30.28 14.72
CA GLY A 57 -11.09 30.89 13.42
C GLY A 57 -11.38 29.90 12.29
N LEU A 58 -11.31 28.59 12.54
CA LEU A 58 -11.64 27.55 11.57
C LEU A 58 -12.95 26.84 11.95
N PRO A 59 -13.75 26.39 10.97
CA PRO A 59 -14.98 25.64 11.23
C PRO A 59 -14.64 24.30 11.89
N THR A 60 -15.41 23.89 12.89
CA THR A 60 -15.18 22.60 13.59
C THR A 60 -15.54 21.39 12.75
N CYS A 61 -16.32 21.56 11.69
CA CYS A 61 -16.68 20.52 10.72
C CYS A 61 -16.93 21.15 9.34
N ILE A 62 -17.03 20.35 8.30
CA ILE A 62 -17.28 20.76 6.92
C ILE A 62 -18.54 20.00 6.46
N PRO A 63 -19.70 20.70 6.31
CA PRO A 63 -20.94 20.05 5.90
C PRO A 63 -20.79 19.38 4.54
N MET A 64 -21.09 18.09 4.46
CA MET A 64 -21.09 17.32 3.21
C MET A 64 -21.96 16.06 3.37
N ASP A 65 -22.53 15.61 2.27
CA ASP A 65 -23.27 14.37 2.18
C ASP A 65 -22.33 13.15 1.92
N ASP A 66 -22.90 11.95 1.98
CA ASP A 66 -22.14 10.70 1.78
C ASP A 66 -21.49 10.62 0.41
N ALA A 67 -22.15 11.11 -0.64
CA ALA A 67 -21.61 11.10 -1.99
C ALA A 67 -20.37 12.00 -2.08
N THR A 68 -20.44 13.22 -1.54
CA THR A 68 -19.32 14.15 -1.48
C THR A 68 -18.18 13.59 -0.62
N PHE A 69 -18.48 12.96 0.53
CA PHE A 69 -17.47 12.32 1.36
C PHE A 69 -16.77 11.16 0.63
N SER A 70 -17.52 10.37 -0.17
CA SER A 70 -16.94 9.33 -1.02
C SER A 70 -15.97 9.89 -2.06
N VAL A 71 -16.27 11.06 -2.65
CA VAL A 71 -15.35 11.76 -3.55
C VAL A 71 -14.09 12.18 -2.79
N VAL A 72 -14.22 12.81 -1.63
CA VAL A 72 -13.07 13.22 -0.79
C VAL A 72 -12.18 12.03 -0.45
N THR A 73 -12.77 10.89 -0.11
CA THR A 73 -12.04 9.67 0.23
C THR A 73 -11.34 9.09 -0.98
N SER A 74 -12.02 9.00 -2.13
CA SER A 74 -11.51 8.33 -3.34
C SER A 74 -10.51 9.16 -4.14
N VAL A 75 -10.55 10.49 -4.07
CA VAL A 75 -9.55 11.37 -4.74
C VAL A 75 -8.10 11.04 -4.31
N TYR A 76 -7.91 10.54 -3.11
CA TYR A 76 -6.62 10.03 -2.65
C TYR A 76 -6.04 8.95 -3.58
N THR A 77 -6.87 8.05 -4.08
CA THR A 77 -6.42 6.96 -4.98
C THR A 77 -6.13 7.45 -6.40
N VAL A 78 -6.82 8.52 -6.86
CA VAL A 78 -6.46 9.22 -8.10
C VAL A 78 -5.05 9.82 -7.98
N GLY A 79 -4.78 10.49 -6.86
CA GLY A 79 -3.43 10.97 -6.54
C GLY A 79 -2.42 9.83 -6.54
N GLY A 80 -2.75 8.68 -5.92
CA GLY A 80 -1.90 7.50 -5.88
C GLY A 80 -1.53 6.96 -7.25
N LEU A 81 -2.49 6.91 -8.17
CA LEU A 81 -2.24 6.55 -9.56
C LEU A 81 -1.26 7.53 -10.24
N LEU A 82 -1.50 8.84 -10.11
CA LEU A 82 -0.61 9.86 -10.70
C LEU A 82 0.80 9.79 -10.12
N GLY A 83 0.92 9.64 -8.80
CA GLY A 83 2.20 9.52 -8.11
C GLY A 83 2.99 8.28 -8.54
N SER A 84 2.34 7.14 -8.65
CA SER A 84 2.99 5.90 -9.08
C SER A 84 3.41 5.92 -10.57
N LEU A 85 2.62 6.54 -11.45
CA LEU A 85 2.99 6.71 -12.85
C LEU A 85 4.20 7.64 -13.02
N GLY A 86 4.32 8.69 -12.19
CA GLY A 86 5.46 9.61 -12.20
C GLY A 86 6.70 9.10 -11.45
N ALA A 87 6.57 8.03 -10.66
CA ALA A 87 7.60 7.59 -9.72
C ALA A 87 8.93 7.25 -10.41
N ASN A 88 8.89 6.52 -11.53
CA ASN A 88 10.11 6.12 -12.24
C ASN A 88 10.91 7.33 -12.69
N VAL A 89 10.27 8.33 -13.29
CA VAL A 89 10.92 9.56 -13.76
C VAL A 89 11.59 10.30 -12.61
N ILE A 90 10.92 10.37 -11.46
CA ILE A 90 11.45 11.04 -10.27
C ILE A 90 12.65 10.25 -9.69
N MET A 91 12.52 8.92 -9.57
CA MET A 91 13.58 8.05 -9.07
C MET A 91 14.82 8.00 -9.95
N ASP A 92 14.65 8.05 -11.27
CA ASP A 92 15.76 8.05 -12.22
C ASP A 92 16.50 9.38 -12.17
N ARG A 93 15.77 10.51 -12.08
CA ARG A 93 16.37 11.85 -12.12
C ARG A 93 16.97 12.29 -10.78
N TRP A 94 16.26 12.04 -9.67
CA TRP A 94 16.63 12.57 -8.34
C TRP A 94 17.12 11.50 -7.36
N GLY A 95 17.19 10.26 -7.79
CA GLY A 95 17.57 9.12 -6.94
C GLY A 95 16.44 8.66 -6.03
N ARG A 96 16.74 7.63 -5.26
CA ARG A 96 15.76 7.04 -4.33
C ARG A 96 15.53 7.94 -3.13
N LYS A 97 16.60 8.51 -2.59
CA LYS A 97 16.52 9.51 -1.52
C LYS A 97 15.73 10.74 -1.97
N GLY A 98 16.04 11.28 -3.17
CA GLY A 98 15.33 12.42 -3.72
C GLY A 98 13.84 12.17 -3.90
N ALA A 99 13.44 10.97 -4.33
CA ALA A 99 12.04 10.58 -4.47
C ALA A 99 11.32 10.48 -3.11
N VAL A 100 11.98 9.95 -2.07
CA VAL A 100 11.42 9.95 -0.69
C VAL A 100 11.23 11.37 -0.18
N LEU A 101 12.21 12.26 -0.39
CA LEU A 101 12.10 13.67 0.02
C LEU A 101 10.97 14.40 -0.73
N ALA A 102 10.81 14.14 -2.04
CA ALA A 102 9.71 14.69 -2.82
C ALA A 102 8.34 14.20 -2.30
N SER A 103 8.21 12.90 -2.00
CA SER A 103 7.01 12.33 -1.38
C SER A 103 6.70 13.00 -0.03
N SER A 104 7.71 13.14 0.84
CA SER A 104 7.56 13.78 2.15
C SER A 104 7.16 15.26 2.02
N PHE A 105 7.76 16.00 1.10
CA PHE A 105 7.43 17.40 0.83
C PHE A 105 5.97 17.57 0.38
N ILE A 106 5.52 16.73 -0.57
CA ILE A 106 4.14 16.75 -1.06
C ILE A 106 3.18 16.38 0.08
N THR A 107 3.55 15.41 0.95
CA THR A 107 2.73 15.05 2.13
C THR A 107 2.60 16.21 3.11
N VAL A 108 3.67 16.94 3.41
CA VAL A 108 3.60 18.14 4.29
C VAL A 108 2.59 19.14 3.76
N ILE A 109 2.65 19.45 2.46
CA ILE A 109 1.73 20.38 1.83
C ILE A 109 0.30 19.83 1.87
N GLY A 110 0.08 18.60 1.42
CA GLY A 110 -1.24 17.99 1.33
C GLY A 110 -1.92 17.83 2.70
N ALA A 111 -1.20 17.30 3.69
CA ALA A 111 -1.71 17.16 5.06
C ALA A 111 -1.90 18.52 5.74
N GLY A 112 -1.05 19.50 5.43
CA GLY A 112 -1.22 20.89 5.85
C GLY A 112 -2.51 21.50 5.31
N PHE A 113 -2.80 21.36 3.99
CA PHE A 113 -4.08 21.82 3.41
C PHE A 113 -5.28 21.18 4.10
N MET A 114 -5.24 19.88 4.35
CA MET A 114 -6.33 19.19 5.07
C MET A 114 -6.47 19.69 6.51
N GLY A 115 -5.34 19.89 7.21
CA GLY A 115 -5.33 20.34 8.61
C GLY A 115 -5.91 21.74 8.81
N VAL A 116 -5.75 22.66 7.84
CA VAL A 116 -6.27 24.02 7.89
C VAL A 116 -7.54 24.20 7.02
N ALA A 117 -8.10 23.13 6.46
CA ALA A 117 -9.26 23.21 5.57
C ALA A 117 -10.47 23.86 6.27
N ALA A 118 -10.97 24.96 5.70
CA ALA A 118 -12.20 25.62 6.11
C ALA A 118 -13.38 25.25 5.19
N SER A 119 -13.12 24.60 4.07
CA SER A 119 -14.12 24.20 3.08
C SER A 119 -13.71 22.89 2.40
N LEU A 120 -14.59 22.40 1.52
CA LEU A 120 -14.35 21.16 0.77
C LEU A 120 -13.12 21.23 -0.15
N PHE A 121 -12.88 22.37 -0.81
CA PHE A 121 -11.82 22.51 -1.82
C PHE A 121 -10.41 22.21 -1.28
N PRO A 122 -9.89 22.86 -0.21
CA PRO A 122 -8.56 22.54 0.33
C PRO A 122 -8.50 21.09 0.88
N LEU A 123 -9.60 20.52 1.34
CA LEU A 123 -9.66 19.14 1.79
C LEU A 123 -9.43 18.17 0.62
N VAL A 124 -10.09 18.38 -0.52
CA VAL A 124 -9.94 17.58 -1.74
C VAL A 124 -8.54 17.70 -2.31
N ILE A 125 -8.01 18.93 -2.42
CA ILE A 125 -6.63 19.15 -2.91
C ILE A 125 -5.61 18.47 -1.99
N GLY A 126 -5.79 18.60 -0.67
CA GLY A 126 -4.92 17.93 0.31
C GLY A 126 -4.96 16.40 0.15
N ARG A 127 -6.14 15.81 -0.08
CA ARG A 127 -6.30 14.37 -0.36
C ARG A 127 -5.63 13.95 -1.66
N LEU A 128 -5.75 14.74 -2.73
CA LEU A 128 -5.08 14.48 -3.99
C LEU A 128 -3.55 14.49 -3.82
N LEU A 129 -3.01 15.52 -3.17
CA LEU A 129 -1.57 15.67 -2.93
C LEU A 129 -1.01 14.54 -2.05
N THR A 130 -1.67 14.23 -0.94
CA THR A 130 -1.25 13.10 -0.09
C THR A 130 -1.34 11.77 -0.85
N GLY A 131 -2.30 11.63 -1.77
CA GLY A 131 -2.37 10.50 -2.69
C GLY A 131 -1.16 10.43 -3.62
N VAL A 132 -0.79 11.53 -4.28
CA VAL A 132 0.41 11.59 -5.15
C VAL A 132 1.67 11.19 -4.37
N ALA A 133 1.83 11.72 -3.16
CA ALA A 133 2.93 11.36 -2.29
C ALA A 133 2.94 9.86 -1.95
N ALA A 134 1.78 9.29 -1.63
CA ALA A 134 1.61 7.89 -1.31
C ALA A 134 1.95 6.97 -2.50
N GLY A 135 1.48 7.32 -3.71
CA GLY A 135 1.81 6.56 -4.93
C GLY A 135 3.31 6.56 -5.22
N LEU A 136 3.97 7.72 -5.09
CA LEU A 136 5.42 7.82 -5.21
C LEU A 136 6.13 7.00 -4.12
N GLY A 137 5.68 7.12 -2.86
CA GLY A 137 6.25 6.43 -1.71
C GLY A 137 6.16 4.90 -1.81
N LEU A 138 5.02 4.36 -2.29
CA LEU A 138 4.83 2.92 -2.50
C LEU A 138 5.75 2.35 -3.59
N CYS A 139 6.14 3.16 -4.57
CA CYS A 139 7.10 2.73 -5.58
C CYS A 139 8.52 2.80 -5.05
N VAL A 140 8.93 3.93 -4.44
CA VAL A 140 10.33 4.14 -4.03
C VAL A 140 10.71 3.35 -2.79
N GLY A 141 9.81 3.18 -1.82
CA GLY A 141 10.10 2.53 -0.54
C GLY A 141 10.66 1.11 -0.70
N PRO A 142 9.91 0.18 -1.32
CA PRO A 142 10.38 -1.19 -1.54
C PRO A 142 11.66 -1.28 -2.38
N ILE A 143 11.79 -0.44 -3.42
CA ILE A 143 12.98 -0.41 -4.29
C ILE A 143 14.20 0.03 -3.50
N TYR A 144 14.09 1.13 -2.75
CA TYR A 144 15.21 1.63 -1.96
C TYR A 144 15.64 0.63 -0.89
N ILE A 145 14.67 0.01 -0.18
CA ILE A 145 14.94 -1.05 0.80
C ILE A 145 15.65 -2.23 0.13
N ALA A 146 15.18 -2.68 -1.05
CA ALA A 146 15.78 -3.80 -1.77
C ALA A 146 17.21 -3.52 -2.25
N GLU A 147 17.53 -2.26 -2.57
CA GLU A 147 18.87 -1.84 -3.01
C GLU A 147 19.87 -1.66 -1.86
N ILE A 148 19.40 -1.34 -0.64
CA ILE A 148 20.29 -1.18 0.53
C ILE A 148 20.37 -2.45 1.39
N ALA A 149 19.38 -3.35 1.32
CA ALA A 149 19.31 -4.50 2.22
C ALA A 149 20.40 -5.53 1.88
N PRO A 150 21.19 -5.97 2.88
CA PRO A 150 22.10 -7.09 2.72
C PRO A 150 21.38 -8.35 2.23
N SER A 151 22.02 -9.13 1.33
CA SER A 151 21.43 -10.32 0.69
C SER A 151 20.81 -11.31 1.68
N LYS A 152 21.47 -11.57 2.81
CA LYS A 152 20.99 -12.50 3.85
C LYS A 152 19.67 -12.09 4.53
N ILE A 153 19.38 -10.81 4.64
CA ILE A 153 18.19 -10.30 5.36
C ILE A 153 17.22 -9.57 4.44
N LYS A 154 17.47 -9.53 3.14
CA LYS A 154 16.68 -8.78 2.14
C LYS A 154 15.20 -9.14 2.19
N GLY A 155 14.86 -10.43 2.27
CA GLY A 155 13.47 -10.89 2.38
C GLY A 155 12.80 -10.40 3.66
N ALA A 156 13.46 -10.54 4.81
CA ALA A 156 12.92 -10.10 6.10
C ALA A 156 12.71 -8.58 6.15
N VAL A 157 13.66 -7.80 5.61
CA VAL A 157 13.54 -6.33 5.57
C VAL A 157 12.45 -5.88 4.60
N GLY A 158 12.22 -6.61 3.49
CA GLY A 158 11.14 -6.35 2.55
C GLY A 158 9.74 -6.42 3.19
N VAL A 159 9.55 -7.34 4.14
CA VAL A 159 8.28 -7.47 4.89
C VAL A 159 7.98 -6.24 5.75
N LEU A 160 9.01 -5.52 6.22
CA LEU A 160 8.83 -4.32 7.05
C LEU A 160 8.04 -3.23 6.32
N THR A 161 8.07 -3.20 4.98
CA THR A 161 7.25 -2.27 4.19
C THR A 161 5.76 -2.49 4.44
N GLN A 162 5.30 -3.74 4.32
CA GLN A 162 3.90 -4.07 4.60
C GLN A 162 3.55 -3.86 6.07
N PHE A 163 4.46 -4.22 6.97
CA PHE A 163 4.28 -4.00 8.40
C PHE A 163 4.14 -2.52 8.73
N ALA A 164 4.94 -1.64 8.13
CA ALA A 164 4.83 -0.19 8.30
C ALA A 164 3.47 0.34 7.82
N ILE A 165 2.93 -0.19 6.70
CA ILE A 165 1.60 0.18 6.19
C ILE A 165 0.52 -0.15 7.23
N VAL A 166 0.48 -1.39 7.73
CA VAL A 166 -0.57 -1.80 8.67
C VAL A 166 -0.44 -1.12 10.04
N ILE A 167 0.78 -0.81 10.49
CA ILE A 167 1.00 0.02 11.67
C ILE A 167 0.47 1.45 11.44
N GLY A 168 0.68 2.03 10.26
CA GLY A 168 0.12 3.34 9.90
C GLY A 168 -1.40 3.37 10.01
N ILE A 169 -2.07 2.34 9.46
CA ILE A 169 -3.52 2.16 9.58
C ILE A 169 -3.94 2.06 11.06
N MET A 170 -3.26 1.23 11.84
CA MET A 170 -3.56 1.03 13.27
C MET A 170 -3.38 2.32 14.08
N VAL A 171 -2.29 3.06 13.86
CA VAL A 171 -1.99 4.29 14.59
C VAL A 171 -3.04 5.36 14.31
N THR A 172 -3.46 5.55 13.06
CA THR A 172 -4.48 6.56 12.72
C THR A 172 -5.85 6.19 13.30
N GLN A 173 -6.21 4.90 13.34
CA GLN A 173 -7.44 4.44 14.00
C GLN A 173 -7.37 4.67 15.53
N GLY A 174 -6.24 4.35 16.15
CA GLY A 174 -6.03 4.60 17.59
C GLY A 174 -6.06 6.09 17.95
N MET A 175 -5.45 6.94 17.13
CA MET A 175 -5.52 8.40 17.30
C MET A 175 -6.97 8.90 17.20
N GLY A 176 -7.72 8.39 16.23
CA GLY A 176 -9.12 8.77 16.02
C GLY A 176 -10.00 8.49 17.24
N LEU A 177 -9.77 7.41 18.01
CA LEU A 177 -10.54 7.13 19.22
C LEU A 177 -10.56 8.27 20.24
N LYS A 178 -9.44 9.02 20.34
CA LYS A 178 -9.31 10.13 21.31
C LYS A 178 -9.48 11.49 20.67
N LEU A 179 -9.11 11.63 19.40
CA LEU A 179 -9.00 12.91 18.70
C LEU A 179 -10.17 13.17 17.73
N ALA A 180 -11.13 12.25 17.56
CA ALA A 180 -12.32 12.48 16.76
C ALA A 180 -13.34 13.35 17.51
N THR A 181 -12.93 14.58 17.85
CA THR A 181 -13.78 15.61 18.47
C THR A 181 -13.81 16.86 17.59
N PRO A 182 -14.86 17.71 17.69
CA PRO A 182 -14.95 18.93 16.89
C PRO A 182 -13.74 19.85 16.99
N GLN A 183 -13.02 19.82 18.10
CA GLN A 183 -11.85 20.68 18.34
C GLN A 183 -10.52 20.03 17.91
N THR A 184 -10.43 18.69 17.88
CA THR A 184 -9.12 18.01 17.78
C THR A 184 -8.93 17.14 16.53
N TRP A 185 -9.97 16.87 15.72
CA TRP A 185 -9.84 16.02 14.54
C TRP A 185 -8.73 16.44 13.55
N ARG A 186 -8.45 17.75 13.47
CA ARG A 186 -7.39 18.31 12.63
C ARG A 186 -6.00 17.83 13.05
N THR A 187 -5.81 17.54 14.35
CA THR A 187 -4.55 17.04 14.90
C THR A 187 -4.16 15.70 14.28
N VAL A 188 -5.16 14.85 13.94
CA VAL A 188 -4.90 13.58 13.23
C VAL A 188 -4.22 13.83 11.88
N LEU A 189 -4.69 14.81 11.13
CA LEU A 189 -4.13 15.15 9.81
C LEU A 189 -2.79 15.88 9.92
N LEU A 190 -2.68 16.81 10.87
CA LEU A 190 -1.44 17.57 11.12
C LEU A 190 -0.30 16.70 11.67
N PHE A 191 -0.62 15.59 12.36
CA PHE A 191 0.40 14.61 12.77
C PHE A 191 1.18 14.07 11.57
N SER A 192 0.50 13.74 10.48
CA SER A 192 1.13 13.30 9.24
C SER A 192 2.05 14.39 8.65
N ALA A 193 1.62 15.66 8.65
CA ALA A 193 2.46 16.76 8.20
C ALA A 193 3.72 16.90 9.06
N ALA A 194 3.58 16.84 10.40
CA ALA A 194 4.70 16.93 11.33
C ALA A 194 5.69 15.76 11.14
N LEU A 195 5.19 14.53 10.98
CA LEU A 195 6.04 13.35 10.73
C LEU A 195 6.79 13.47 9.40
N SER A 196 6.13 13.93 8.34
CA SER A 196 6.77 14.15 7.03
C SER A 196 7.78 15.30 7.08
N LEU A 197 7.53 16.35 7.84
CA LEU A 197 8.50 17.42 8.06
C LEU A 197 9.74 16.89 8.80
N ALA A 198 9.56 16.09 9.84
CA ALA A 198 10.66 15.43 10.52
C ALA A 198 11.46 14.51 9.57
N GLN A 199 10.77 13.79 8.67
CA GLN A 199 11.41 12.97 7.65
C GLN A 199 12.23 13.80 6.65
N LEU A 200 11.73 14.94 6.21
CA LEU A 200 12.49 15.89 5.37
C LEU A 200 13.77 16.38 6.05
N LEU A 201 13.66 16.81 7.31
CA LEU A 201 14.81 17.28 8.08
C LEU A 201 15.84 16.17 8.30
N ALA A 202 15.39 14.97 8.66
CA ALA A 202 16.26 13.80 8.81
C ALA A 202 16.91 13.38 7.48
N GLY A 203 16.31 13.69 6.34
CA GLY A 203 16.84 13.40 5.02
C GLY A 203 18.23 14.01 4.75
N THR A 204 18.60 15.07 5.46
CA THR A 204 19.92 15.71 5.32
C THR A 204 21.07 14.78 5.69
N ILE A 205 20.85 13.87 6.64
CA ILE A 205 21.85 12.90 7.13
C ILE A 205 21.80 11.55 6.42
N ILE A 206 20.77 11.27 5.60
CA ILE A 206 20.56 10.00 4.90
C ILE A 206 21.41 9.95 3.63
N VAL A 207 21.95 8.76 3.34
CA VAL A 207 22.75 8.51 2.11
C VAL A 207 21.84 8.03 0.97
N GLU A 208 22.26 8.25 -0.28
CA GLU A 208 21.58 7.71 -1.46
C GLU A 208 21.89 6.22 -1.66
N SER A 209 21.05 5.54 -2.45
CA SER A 209 21.24 4.13 -2.81
C SER A 209 22.61 3.89 -3.50
N PRO A 210 23.43 2.93 -3.00
CA PRO A 210 24.68 2.56 -3.66
C PRO A 210 24.47 2.04 -5.09
N VAL A 211 23.35 1.36 -5.35
CA VAL A 211 23.01 0.83 -6.69
C VAL A 211 22.73 1.98 -7.66
N TRP A 212 21.96 2.97 -7.24
CA TRP A 212 21.68 4.15 -8.06
C TRP A 212 22.94 4.97 -8.33
N LEU A 213 23.78 5.20 -7.30
CA LEU A 213 25.06 5.90 -7.43
C LEU A 213 26.00 5.21 -8.41
N ASN A 214 26.06 3.87 -8.39
CA ASN A 214 26.85 3.09 -9.32
C ASN A 214 26.40 3.28 -10.78
N ARG A 215 25.09 3.24 -11.04
CA ARG A 215 24.52 3.46 -12.38
C ARG A 215 24.82 4.84 -12.96
N HIS A 216 24.99 5.84 -12.09
CA HIS A 216 25.33 7.22 -12.48
C HIS A 216 26.82 7.52 -12.47
N GLY A 217 27.69 6.52 -12.27
CA GLY A 217 29.15 6.68 -12.29
C GLY A 217 29.73 7.41 -11.07
N LEU A 218 28.92 7.63 -10.00
CA LEU A 218 29.32 8.32 -8.77
C LEU A 218 30.00 7.36 -7.79
N LEU A 219 31.14 6.77 -8.19
CA LEU A 219 31.81 5.68 -7.46
C LEU A 219 32.27 6.10 -6.06
N ARG A 220 32.76 7.33 -5.87
CA ARG A 220 33.18 7.82 -4.55
C ARG A 220 32.01 7.85 -3.56
N ASP A 221 30.87 8.36 -4.00
CA ASP A 221 29.67 8.46 -3.16
C ASP A 221 29.05 7.08 -2.90
N LYS A 222 29.11 6.18 -3.88
CA LYS A 222 28.74 4.76 -3.72
C LYS A 222 29.54 4.13 -2.58
N ASP A 223 30.88 4.22 -2.61
CA ASP A 223 31.73 3.62 -1.58
C ASP A 223 31.53 4.24 -0.20
N ALA A 224 31.33 5.56 -0.15
CA ALA A 224 31.01 6.27 1.09
C ALA A 224 29.65 5.80 1.65
N SER A 225 28.63 5.67 0.82
CA SER A 225 27.30 5.16 1.21
C SER A 225 27.36 3.72 1.68
N ALA A 226 28.04 2.84 0.94
CA ALA A 226 28.22 1.42 1.26
C ALA A 226 28.89 1.20 2.63
N ARG A 227 29.98 1.95 2.92
CA ARG A 227 30.68 1.88 4.21
C ARG A 227 29.81 2.32 5.39
N ARG A 228 28.90 3.25 5.20
CA ARG A 228 27.99 3.71 6.25
C ARG A 228 26.84 2.71 6.48
N LEU A 229 26.32 2.10 5.41
CA LEU A 229 25.16 1.20 5.47
C LEU A 229 25.52 -0.20 6.00
N TRP A 230 26.67 -0.74 5.60
CA TRP A 230 27.02 -2.15 5.80
C TRP A 230 28.21 -2.33 6.73
N LYS A 231 28.15 -3.36 7.57
CA LYS A 231 29.31 -3.83 8.34
C LYS A 231 30.30 -4.46 7.38
N ALA A 232 31.57 -4.09 7.49
CA ALA A 232 32.64 -4.74 6.75
C ALA A 232 32.61 -6.25 7.06
N ALA A 233 32.61 -7.09 6.03
CA ALA A 233 32.86 -8.51 6.22
C ALA A 233 34.29 -8.66 6.77
N THR A 234 34.45 -9.34 7.90
CA THR A 234 35.78 -9.74 8.37
C THR A 234 36.28 -10.75 7.37
N VAL A 235 37.14 -10.33 6.48
CA VAL A 235 37.81 -11.22 5.53
C VAL A 235 38.78 -12.08 6.36
N LEU A 236 38.37 -13.30 6.70
CA LEU A 236 39.34 -14.33 7.05
C LEU A 236 40.17 -14.53 5.79
N HIS A 237 41.43 -14.10 5.82
CA HIS A 237 42.41 -14.31 4.78
C HIS A 237 42.57 -15.82 4.55
N SER A 238 41.94 -16.32 3.50
CA SER A 238 42.41 -17.53 2.81
C SER A 238 43.43 -17.06 1.77
N PRO A 239 44.64 -17.57 1.77
CA PRO A 239 45.70 -17.12 0.85
C PRO A 239 45.46 -17.45 -0.63
N ASP A 240 44.43 -18.22 -0.96
CA ASP A 240 44.24 -18.83 -2.28
C ASP A 240 43.17 -18.12 -3.17
N ALA A 241 42.61 -16.98 -2.76
CA ALA A 241 41.59 -16.30 -3.57
C ALA A 241 42.13 -15.10 -4.35
N ALA A 242 43.24 -15.27 -5.08
CA ALA A 242 43.84 -14.19 -5.86
C ALA A 242 43.34 -14.07 -7.31
N ASN A 243 42.39 -14.90 -7.76
CA ASN A 243 41.95 -14.94 -9.18
C ASN A 243 40.47 -15.29 -9.35
N GLU A 244 39.55 -14.68 -8.59
CA GLU A 244 38.16 -14.72 -8.98
C GLU A 244 37.66 -13.29 -9.26
N ASP A 245 37.37 -13.04 -10.53
CA ASP A 245 36.68 -11.84 -11.00
C ASP A 245 35.32 -11.75 -10.30
N VAL A 246 35.07 -10.62 -9.60
CA VAL A 246 33.85 -10.38 -8.85
C VAL A 246 32.70 -10.12 -9.82
N GLU A 247 31.97 -11.16 -10.18
CA GLU A 247 30.68 -11.05 -10.85
C GLU A 247 29.64 -10.40 -9.91
N ASP A 248 28.91 -9.43 -10.46
CA ASP A 248 27.85 -8.70 -9.78
C ASP A 248 26.66 -9.65 -9.47
N PRO A 249 26.31 -9.96 -8.19
CA PRO A 249 25.26 -10.93 -7.86
C PRO A 249 23.85 -10.53 -8.26
N LEU A 250 23.67 -9.37 -8.86
CA LEU A 250 22.36 -8.87 -9.34
C LEU A 250 22.08 -9.23 -10.82
N LEU A 251 23.06 -9.76 -11.54
CA LEU A 251 22.89 -10.32 -12.88
C LEU A 251 22.90 -11.83 -12.75
N GLY A 252 21.72 -12.40 -12.64
CA GLY A 252 21.42 -13.78 -12.30
C GLY A 252 22.31 -14.81 -12.97
N ALA A 253 22.68 -15.82 -12.21
CA ALA A 253 23.36 -17.04 -12.59
C ALA A 253 22.70 -17.75 -13.78
N ASN A 254 23.05 -17.36 -15.02
CA ASN A 254 22.74 -18.12 -16.24
C ASN A 254 23.57 -17.72 -17.47
N ASP A 255 24.69 -16.99 -17.35
CA ASP A 255 25.40 -16.47 -18.54
C ASP A 255 26.75 -17.18 -18.88
N GLU A 256 27.06 -18.33 -18.31
CA GLU A 256 28.33 -19.01 -18.62
C GLU A 256 28.34 -19.90 -19.89
N ARG A 257 27.31 -19.87 -20.75
CA ARG A 257 27.33 -20.65 -22.02
C ARG A 257 26.95 -19.89 -23.29
N SER A 258 26.94 -18.57 -23.28
CA SER A 258 26.46 -17.79 -24.44
C SER A 258 27.49 -16.92 -25.14
N SER A 259 28.79 -17.16 -24.96
CA SER A 259 29.85 -16.31 -25.54
C SER A 259 30.17 -16.57 -27.02
N LEU A 260 29.36 -17.32 -27.77
CA LEU A 260 29.64 -17.69 -29.16
C LEU A 260 28.62 -17.27 -30.22
N ASN A 261 27.69 -16.36 -29.94
CA ASN A 261 26.81 -15.89 -30.99
C ASN A 261 26.46 -14.38 -30.85
N PRO A 262 27.06 -13.48 -31.67
CA PRO A 262 26.84 -12.04 -31.61
C PRO A 262 25.39 -11.62 -31.91
N ASP A 263 24.65 -12.40 -32.70
CA ASP A 263 23.29 -12.10 -33.15
C ASP A 263 22.21 -12.29 -32.06
N ARG A 264 22.56 -12.92 -30.90
CA ARG A 264 21.62 -13.07 -29.78
C ARG A 264 21.63 -11.92 -28.80
N ARG A 265 22.53 -10.96 -28.90
CA ARG A 265 22.63 -9.81 -27.98
C ARG A 265 21.66 -8.68 -28.28
N GLU A 266 21.13 -8.60 -29.51
CA GLU A 266 20.19 -7.53 -29.88
C GLU A 266 18.76 -7.77 -29.40
N ASP A 267 18.32 -9.02 -29.15
CA ASP A 267 16.93 -9.32 -28.75
C ASP A 267 16.67 -9.23 -27.23
N GLN A 268 17.69 -9.11 -26.38
CA GLN A 268 17.52 -9.13 -24.91
C GLN A 268 17.34 -7.75 -24.26
N HIS A 269 17.46 -6.63 -24.99
CA HIS A 269 17.47 -5.30 -24.39
C HIS A 269 16.25 -4.40 -24.66
N HIS A 270 15.23 -4.85 -25.38
CA HIS A 270 14.02 -4.06 -25.54
C HIS A 270 12.96 -4.44 -24.51
N ALA A 271 12.95 -3.72 -23.36
CA ALA A 271 11.82 -3.77 -22.44
C ALA A 271 10.51 -3.48 -23.18
N VAL A 272 9.56 -4.41 -23.09
CA VAL A 272 8.28 -4.30 -23.80
C VAL A 272 7.44 -3.21 -23.14
N ASN A 273 6.90 -2.29 -23.93
CA ASN A 273 6.02 -1.23 -23.45
C ASN A 273 4.60 -1.76 -23.17
N ALA A 274 3.87 -1.12 -22.24
CA ALA A 274 2.50 -1.48 -21.90
C ALA A 274 1.53 -1.60 -23.10
N PRO A 275 1.53 -0.71 -24.12
CA PRO A 275 0.71 -0.88 -25.31
C PRO A 275 1.01 -2.15 -26.12
N THR A 276 2.27 -2.59 -26.14
CA THR A 276 2.70 -3.81 -26.81
C THR A 276 2.20 -5.05 -26.08
N VAL A 277 2.25 -5.05 -24.75
CA VAL A 277 1.68 -6.13 -23.90
C VAL A 277 0.19 -6.31 -24.15
N LEU A 278 -0.56 -5.22 -24.29
CA LEU A 278 -2.00 -5.26 -24.56
C LEU A 278 -2.36 -5.84 -25.94
N ARG A 279 -1.47 -5.68 -26.94
CA ARG A 279 -1.73 -6.09 -28.33
C ARG A 279 -1.27 -7.51 -28.65
N ARG A 280 -0.14 -7.97 -28.09
CA ARG A 280 0.45 -9.26 -28.45
C ARG A 280 -0.24 -10.43 -27.74
N ALA A 281 -0.53 -11.49 -28.48
CA ALA A 281 -1.25 -12.66 -28.01
C ALA A 281 -0.46 -13.45 -26.94
N GLU A 282 0.87 -13.42 -26.99
CA GLU A 282 1.77 -14.12 -26.07
C GLU A 282 1.60 -13.65 -24.61
N PHE A 283 1.23 -12.37 -24.39
CA PHE A 283 1.06 -11.81 -23.06
C PHE A 283 -0.36 -11.93 -22.51
N ARG A 284 -1.33 -12.45 -23.29
CA ARG A 284 -2.74 -12.50 -22.87
C ARG A 284 -2.94 -13.31 -21.58
N LYS A 285 -2.23 -14.44 -21.42
CA LYS A 285 -2.35 -15.27 -20.23
C LYS A 285 -1.72 -14.60 -19.00
N PRO A 286 -0.46 -14.16 -19.01
CA PRO A 286 0.11 -13.37 -17.90
C PRO A 286 -0.73 -12.13 -17.56
N LEU A 287 -1.15 -11.38 -18.58
CA LEU A 287 -1.98 -10.18 -18.40
C LEU A 287 -3.31 -10.52 -17.71
N ALA A 288 -4.00 -11.56 -18.14
CA ALA A 288 -5.26 -11.98 -17.52
C ALA A 288 -5.06 -12.36 -16.05
N ILE A 289 -3.99 -13.09 -15.71
CA ILE A 289 -3.67 -13.48 -14.33
C ILE A 289 -3.42 -12.24 -13.48
N VAL A 290 -2.59 -11.31 -13.96
CA VAL A 290 -2.29 -10.04 -13.26
C VAL A 290 -3.56 -9.21 -13.07
N CYS A 291 -4.37 -9.03 -14.12
CA CYS A 291 -5.61 -8.25 -14.03
C CYS A 291 -6.62 -8.89 -13.07
N PHE A 292 -6.87 -10.20 -13.17
CA PHE A 292 -7.83 -10.87 -12.29
C PHE A 292 -7.34 -10.91 -10.83
N SER A 293 -6.02 -11.01 -10.58
CA SER A 293 -5.47 -10.96 -9.24
C SER A 293 -5.67 -9.58 -8.60
N MET A 294 -5.41 -8.49 -9.33
CA MET A 294 -5.61 -7.13 -8.84
C MET A 294 -7.08 -6.78 -8.66
N LEU A 295 -7.95 -7.23 -9.58
CA LEU A 295 -9.39 -7.03 -9.47
C LEU A 295 -10.00 -7.82 -8.31
N SER A 296 -9.63 -9.09 -8.11
CA SER A 296 -10.10 -9.87 -6.96
C SER A 296 -9.67 -9.25 -5.63
N GLN A 297 -8.46 -8.68 -5.56
CA GLN A 297 -7.97 -7.98 -4.38
C GLN A 297 -8.83 -6.74 -4.07
N GLN A 298 -9.02 -5.85 -5.03
CA GLN A 298 -9.68 -4.57 -4.80
C GLN A 298 -11.21 -4.70 -4.72
N LEU A 299 -11.81 -5.51 -5.58
CA LEU A 299 -13.25 -5.74 -5.59
C LEU A 299 -13.73 -6.70 -4.48
N SER A 300 -12.82 -7.18 -3.62
CA SER A 300 -13.19 -7.77 -2.32
C SER A 300 -13.84 -6.75 -1.36
N GLY A 301 -13.68 -5.45 -1.64
CA GLY A 301 -14.20 -4.39 -0.76
C GLY A 301 -13.33 -4.09 0.46
N VAL A 302 -12.08 -4.60 0.53
CA VAL A 302 -11.20 -4.36 1.68
C VAL A 302 -10.98 -2.88 1.95
N ASN A 303 -10.81 -2.07 0.91
CA ASN A 303 -10.62 -0.63 1.09
C ASN A 303 -11.91 0.07 1.54
N ALA A 304 -13.08 -0.42 1.14
CA ALA A 304 -14.35 0.07 1.69
C ALA A 304 -14.44 -0.18 3.21
N VAL A 305 -14.02 -1.36 3.68
CA VAL A 305 -13.93 -1.64 5.12
C VAL A 305 -12.94 -0.70 5.80
N LEU A 306 -11.75 -0.49 5.23
CA LEU A 306 -10.73 0.40 5.81
C LEU A 306 -11.15 1.89 5.81
N TYR A 307 -11.93 2.31 4.82
CA TYR A 307 -12.40 3.70 4.71
C TYR A 307 -13.63 3.99 5.58
N TYR A 308 -14.52 3.02 5.77
CA TYR A 308 -15.86 3.23 6.28
C TYR A 308 -16.25 2.31 7.45
N SER A 309 -15.33 1.48 7.97
CA SER A 309 -15.65 0.52 9.04
C SER A 309 -16.25 1.17 10.28
N ASN A 310 -15.76 2.36 10.65
CA ASN A 310 -16.30 3.07 11.79
C ASN A 310 -17.74 3.55 11.54
N ASP A 311 -18.06 4.11 10.36
CA ASP A 311 -19.42 4.54 9.99
C ASP A 311 -20.41 3.36 9.97
N ILE A 312 -19.97 2.23 9.38
CA ILE A 312 -20.78 1.01 9.30
C ILE A 312 -21.09 0.45 10.69
N LEU A 313 -20.05 0.34 11.55
CA LEU A 313 -20.17 -0.30 12.85
C LEU A 313 -20.77 0.63 13.91
N SER A 314 -20.56 1.95 13.86
CA SER A 314 -21.07 2.88 14.85
C SER A 314 -22.60 3.02 14.79
N LYS A 315 -23.22 2.78 13.65
CA LYS A 315 -24.70 2.76 13.52
C LYS A 315 -25.29 1.56 14.25
N THR A 316 -24.66 0.39 14.12
CA THR A 316 -25.12 -0.85 14.76
C THR A 316 -24.63 -0.96 16.21
N LEU A 317 -23.48 -0.33 16.52
CA LEU A 317 -22.75 -0.39 17.78
C LEU A 317 -22.26 1.00 18.21
N PRO A 318 -23.13 1.92 18.65
CA PRO A 318 -22.75 3.31 18.92
C PRO A 318 -21.58 3.45 19.91
N GLU A 319 -21.52 2.61 20.94
CA GLU A 319 -20.50 2.69 21.98
C GLU A 319 -19.19 1.95 21.65
N ILE A 320 -19.27 0.80 20.95
CA ILE A 320 -18.11 -0.07 20.73
C ILE A 320 -17.65 -0.14 19.27
N GLY A 321 -18.40 0.43 18.31
CA GLY A 321 -18.05 0.47 16.89
C GLY A 321 -16.64 0.98 16.62
N PRO A 322 -16.20 2.11 17.20
CA PRO A 322 -14.83 2.62 17.05
C PRO A 322 -13.76 1.65 17.57
N TYR A 323 -14.03 0.91 18.64
CA TYR A 323 -13.10 -0.10 19.18
C TYR A 323 -13.03 -1.34 18.31
N VAL A 324 -14.17 -1.77 17.73
CA VAL A 324 -14.19 -2.88 16.74
C VAL A 324 -13.42 -2.48 15.50
N SER A 325 -13.58 -1.25 15.02
CA SER A 325 -12.80 -0.71 13.88
C SER A 325 -11.29 -0.69 14.16
N LEU A 326 -10.86 -0.35 15.38
CA LEU A 326 -9.47 -0.51 15.79
C LEU A 326 -9.07 -1.98 15.85
N GLY A 327 -9.91 -2.86 16.41
CA GLY A 327 -9.69 -4.31 16.50
C GLY A 327 -9.41 -4.95 15.13
N ILE A 328 -10.12 -4.52 14.07
CA ILE A 328 -9.89 -4.90 12.69
C ILE A 328 -8.42 -4.65 12.29
N THR A 329 -7.88 -3.47 12.62
CA THR A 329 -6.52 -3.10 12.24
C THR A 329 -5.47 -3.84 13.08
N VAL A 330 -5.76 -4.14 14.34
CA VAL A 330 -4.91 -4.98 15.20
C VAL A 330 -4.81 -6.39 14.63
N VAL A 331 -5.94 -7.00 14.26
CA VAL A 331 -5.95 -8.32 13.58
C VAL A 331 -5.13 -8.27 12.30
N ASN A 332 -5.26 -7.21 11.50
CA ASN A 332 -4.48 -7.04 10.27
C ASN A 332 -2.96 -7.02 10.53
N VAL A 333 -2.51 -6.32 11.59
CA VAL A 333 -1.09 -6.31 11.99
C VAL A 333 -0.58 -7.72 12.28
N PHE A 334 -1.29 -8.49 13.11
CA PHE A 334 -0.87 -9.85 13.44
C PHE A 334 -0.91 -10.79 12.24
N MET A 335 -1.93 -10.68 11.40
CA MET A 335 -2.10 -11.52 10.23
C MET A 335 -1.10 -11.20 9.09
N THR A 336 -0.43 -10.04 9.11
CA THR A 336 0.60 -9.68 8.12
C THR A 336 1.80 -10.63 8.12
N PHE A 337 2.06 -11.33 9.21
CA PHE A 337 3.18 -12.30 9.30
C PHE A 337 2.81 -13.69 8.78
N ALA A 338 1.54 -14.05 8.77
CA ALA A 338 1.10 -15.39 8.38
C ALA A 338 1.47 -15.76 6.92
N PRO A 339 1.31 -14.89 5.91
CA PRO A 339 1.68 -15.19 4.53
C PRO A 339 3.14 -15.56 4.34
N ILE A 340 4.07 -14.98 5.13
CA ILE A 340 5.50 -15.20 5.02
C ILE A 340 5.82 -16.69 5.19
N ILE A 341 5.13 -17.35 6.12
CA ILE A 341 5.35 -18.76 6.44
C ILE A 341 4.49 -19.66 5.54
N LEU A 342 3.26 -19.22 5.24
CA LEU A 342 2.28 -20.04 4.54
C LEU A 342 2.52 -20.10 3.02
N ILE A 343 3.05 -19.04 2.40
CA ILE A 343 3.24 -18.97 0.95
C ILE A 343 4.21 -20.04 0.44
N ASP A 344 5.23 -20.37 1.23
CA ASP A 344 6.22 -21.39 0.89
C ASP A 344 5.73 -22.81 1.21
N ARG A 345 4.81 -22.96 2.19
CA ARG A 345 4.26 -24.27 2.59
C ARG A 345 3.08 -24.72 1.75
N LEU A 346 2.14 -23.82 1.50
CA LEU A 346 0.87 -24.15 0.81
C LEU A 346 0.94 -23.85 -0.70
N GLY A 347 1.84 -22.97 -1.11
CA GLY A 347 1.86 -22.46 -2.48
C GLY A 347 0.80 -21.38 -2.74
N ARG A 348 1.03 -20.62 -3.82
CA ARG A 348 0.22 -19.42 -4.13
C ARG A 348 -1.24 -19.74 -4.39
N ARG A 349 -1.53 -20.81 -5.14
CA ARG A 349 -2.89 -21.18 -5.53
C ARG A 349 -3.76 -21.62 -4.36
N GLN A 350 -3.22 -22.49 -3.49
CA GLN A 350 -3.97 -22.97 -2.32
C GLN A 350 -4.22 -21.82 -1.34
N LEU A 351 -3.21 -20.96 -1.15
CA LEU A 351 -3.32 -19.80 -0.26
C LEU A 351 -4.38 -18.81 -0.77
N LEU A 352 -4.43 -18.53 -2.09
CA LEU A 352 -5.49 -17.72 -2.70
C LEU A 352 -6.86 -18.34 -2.54
N THR A 353 -6.97 -19.66 -2.74
CA THR A 353 -8.26 -20.36 -2.61
C THR A 353 -8.78 -20.31 -1.18
N LEU A 354 -7.93 -20.60 -0.19
CA LEU A 354 -8.29 -20.55 1.23
C LEU A 354 -8.68 -19.14 1.66
N SER A 355 -7.85 -18.16 1.31
CA SER A 355 -8.07 -16.74 1.59
C SER A 355 -9.36 -16.24 0.92
N GLY A 356 -9.57 -16.57 -0.37
CA GLY A 356 -10.76 -16.19 -1.12
C GLY A 356 -12.04 -16.80 -0.57
N ALA A 357 -12.05 -18.09 -0.27
CA ALA A 357 -13.20 -18.75 0.33
C ALA A 357 -13.53 -18.16 1.72
N GLY A 358 -12.53 -17.97 2.57
CA GLY A 358 -12.72 -17.35 3.87
C GLY A 358 -13.25 -15.92 3.78
N ALA A 359 -12.73 -15.13 2.84
CA ALA A 359 -13.18 -13.75 2.63
C ALA A 359 -14.64 -13.70 2.11
N ILE A 360 -15.03 -14.56 1.16
CA ILE A 360 -16.40 -14.62 0.63
C ILE A 360 -17.38 -15.02 1.75
N LEU A 361 -17.08 -16.07 2.52
CA LEU A 361 -17.91 -16.50 3.64
C LEU A 361 -18.06 -15.39 4.70
N SER A 362 -16.97 -14.71 4.98
CA SER A 362 -16.97 -13.60 5.95
C SER A 362 -17.80 -12.41 5.45
N LEU A 363 -17.70 -12.02 4.17
CA LEU A 363 -18.54 -10.95 3.58
C LEU A 363 -20.04 -11.28 3.65
N VAL A 364 -20.40 -12.53 3.36
CA VAL A 364 -21.79 -13.01 3.53
C VAL A 364 -22.21 -12.91 5.01
N GLY A 365 -21.32 -13.31 5.94
CA GLY A 365 -21.55 -13.18 7.37
C GLY A 365 -21.74 -11.71 7.82
N VAL A 366 -20.96 -10.78 7.25
CA VAL A 366 -21.13 -9.33 7.51
C VAL A 366 -22.50 -8.87 7.04
N GLY A 367 -22.87 -9.20 5.80
CA GLY A 367 -24.18 -8.83 5.22
C GLY A 367 -25.34 -9.33 6.08
N ILE A 368 -25.36 -10.63 6.42
CA ILE A 368 -26.39 -11.23 7.27
C ILE A 368 -26.38 -10.57 8.67
N GLY A 369 -25.20 -10.36 9.27
CA GLY A 369 -25.07 -9.81 10.60
C GLY A 369 -25.63 -8.39 10.71
N LEU A 370 -25.38 -7.55 9.70
CA LEU A 370 -25.89 -6.18 9.64
C LEU A 370 -27.40 -6.17 9.37
N ASP A 371 -27.88 -6.93 8.38
CA ASP A 371 -29.30 -6.94 8.02
C ASP A 371 -30.20 -7.57 9.11
N SER A 372 -29.66 -8.51 9.90
CA SER A 372 -30.39 -9.13 11.02
C SER A 372 -30.24 -8.40 12.36
N GLY A 373 -29.42 -7.34 12.43
CA GLY A 373 -29.08 -6.66 13.69
C GLY A 373 -28.23 -7.54 14.63
N ALA A 374 -27.65 -8.65 14.13
CA ALA A 374 -26.78 -9.55 14.89
C ALA A 374 -25.35 -8.98 15.00
N VAL A 375 -25.21 -8.04 15.88
CA VAL A 375 -24.02 -7.23 16.14
C VAL A 375 -22.73 -8.05 16.29
N THR A 376 -22.77 -9.10 17.11
CA THR A 376 -21.63 -9.98 17.34
C THR A 376 -21.22 -10.70 16.06
N LEU A 377 -22.18 -11.17 15.26
CA LEU A 377 -21.92 -11.82 13.98
C LEU A 377 -21.26 -10.83 13.01
N ALA A 378 -21.79 -9.62 12.86
CA ALA A 378 -21.22 -8.60 11.99
C ALA A 378 -19.77 -8.28 12.38
N SER A 379 -19.49 -8.03 13.67
CA SER A 379 -18.16 -7.68 14.17
C SER A 379 -17.15 -8.81 13.97
N VAL A 380 -17.52 -10.05 14.32
CA VAL A 380 -16.64 -11.22 14.13
C VAL A 380 -16.40 -11.48 12.65
N ALA A 381 -17.44 -11.36 11.81
CA ALA A 381 -17.32 -11.56 10.38
C ALA A 381 -16.43 -10.53 9.69
N VAL A 382 -16.48 -9.25 10.10
CA VAL A 382 -15.55 -8.23 9.55
C VAL A 382 -14.11 -8.54 9.95
N MET A 383 -13.86 -8.95 11.19
CA MET A 383 -12.51 -9.37 11.64
C MET A 383 -12.03 -10.60 10.87
N ALA A 384 -12.89 -11.60 10.66
CA ALA A 384 -12.60 -12.80 9.89
C ALA A 384 -12.33 -12.47 8.42
N PHE A 385 -13.05 -11.50 7.85
CA PHE A 385 -12.79 -11.00 6.49
C PHE A 385 -11.38 -10.43 6.36
N ILE A 386 -10.98 -9.54 7.26
CA ILE A 386 -9.64 -8.94 7.24
C ILE A 386 -8.55 -10.00 7.47
N ALA A 387 -8.77 -10.94 8.39
CA ALA A 387 -7.84 -12.05 8.61
C ALA A 387 -7.69 -12.92 7.36
N SER A 388 -8.79 -13.29 6.71
CA SER A 388 -8.81 -14.05 5.46
C SER A 388 -8.13 -13.30 4.32
N PHE A 389 -8.41 -12.01 4.17
CA PHE A 389 -7.79 -11.15 3.16
C PHE A 389 -6.26 -11.08 3.36
N ALA A 390 -5.80 -10.83 4.58
CA ALA A 390 -4.38 -10.71 4.90
C ALA A 390 -3.60 -12.01 4.67
N LEU A 391 -4.25 -13.18 4.73
CA LEU A 391 -3.62 -14.49 4.49
C LEU A 391 -3.13 -14.66 3.05
N GLY A 392 -3.86 -14.18 2.04
CA GLY A 392 -3.54 -14.48 0.65
C GLY A 392 -3.92 -13.39 -0.35
N ILE A 393 -5.19 -12.99 -0.45
CA ILE A 393 -5.65 -12.00 -1.45
C ILE A 393 -4.88 -10.68 -1.34
N GLY A 394 -4.45 -10.29 -0.13
CA GLY A 394 -3.65 -9.08 0.08
C GLY A 394 -2.26 -9.16 -0.54
N PRO A 395 -1.37 -10.06 -0.07
CA PRO A 395 0.03 -10.09 -0.48
C PRO A 395 0.30 -10.87 -1.78
N VAL A 396 -0.42 -11.97 -2.04
CA VAL A 396 -0.11 -12.89 -3.15
C VAL A 396 -0.19 -12.22 -4.54
N PRO A 397 -1.16 -11.35 -4.86
CA PRO A 397 -1.23 -10.68 -6.15
C PRO A 397 0.05 -9.95 -6.55
N PHE A 398 0.73 -9.29 -5.60
CA PHE A 398 1.98 -8.57 -5.87
C PHE A 398 3.16 -9.52 -6.11
N VAL A 399 3.21 -10.63 -5.39
CA VAL A 399 4.23 -11.68 -5.57
C VAL A 399 4.06 -12.40 -6.91
N MET A 400 2.83 -12.59 -7.35
CA MET A 400 2.53 -13.27 -8.61
C MET A 400 2.95 -12.49 -9.85
N ILE A 401 2.97 -11.15 -9.81
CA ILE A 401 3.31 -10.34 -11.00
C ILE A 401 4.65 -10.78 -11.61
N PRO A 402 5.78 -10.74 -10.89
CA PRO A 402 7.06 -11.17 -11.46
C PRO A 402 7.10 -12.67 -11.76
N GLU A 403 6.39 -13.52 -11.01
CA GLU A 403 6.40 -14.98 -11.21
C GLU A 403 5.71 -15.43 -12.50
N VAL A 404 4.61 -14.74 -12.89
CA VAL A 404 3.84 -15.12 -14.10
C VAL A 404 4.28 -14.36 -15.34
N SER A 405 5.11 -13.33 -15.18
CA SER A 405 5.50 -12.42 -16.26
C SER A 405 6.80 -12.86 -16.92
N PRO A 406 6.92 -12.87 -18.25
CA PRO A 406 8.19 -13.01 -18.93
C PRO A 406 9.17 -11.91 -18.50
N PRO A 407 10.49 -12.17 -18.33
CA PRO A 407 11.46 -11.21 -17.79
C PRO A 407 11.45 -9.84 -18.49
N HIS A 408 11.33 -9.82 -19.82
CA HIS A 408 11.29 -8.58 -20.63
C HIS A 408 9.97 -7.80 -20.54
N ALA A 409 8.91 -8.41 -19.99
CA ALA A 409 7.58 -7.80 -19.85
C ALA A 409 7.15 -7.51 -18.39
N VAL A 410 7.95 -7.89 -17.38
CA VAL A 410 7.63 -7.72 -15.95
C VAL A 410 7.28 -6.26 -15.63
N SER A 411 8.07 -5.31 -16.09
CA SER A 411 7.86 -3.88 -15.83
C SER A 411 6.53 -3.38 -16.39
N ALA A 412 6.21 -3.76 -17.64
CA ALA A 412 4.96 -3.36 -18.27
C ALA A 412 3.72 -3.99 -17.61
N LEU A 413 3.80 -5.30 -17.28
CA LEU A 413 2.71 -6.00 -16.59
C LEU A 413 2.51 -5.48 -15.17
N SER A 414 3.61 -5.15 -14.45
CA SER A 414 3.53 -4.48 -13.14
C SER A 414 2.85 -3.12 -13.22
N SER A 415 3.22 -2.31 -14.21
CA SER A 415 2.60 -0.99 -14.42
C SER A 415 1.11 -1.10 -14.70
N ILE A 416 0.69 -2.03 -15.58
CA ILE A 416 -0.72 -2.28 -15.87
C ILE A 416 -1.45 -2.76 -14.62
N GLY A 417 -0.89 -3.74 -13.90
CA GLY A 417 -1.47 -4.30 -12.68
C GLY A 417 -1.66 -3.24 -11.59
N LEU A 418 -0.64 -2.43 -11.32
CA LEU A 418 -0.70 -1.35 -10.32
C LEU A 418 -1.68 -0.24 -10.73
N SER A 419 -1.72 0.14 -12.02
CA SER A 419 -2.69 1.12 -12.51
C SER A 419 -4.12 0.61 -12.33
N LEU A 420 -4.37 -0.67 -12.67
CA LEU A 420 -5.68 -1.29 -12.48
C LEU A 420 -6.06 -1.38 -10.99
N ASN A 421 -5.09 -1.67 -10.12
CA ASN A 421 -5.26 -1.68 -8.68
C ASN A 421 -5.74 -0.31 -8.16
N TRP A 422 -5.08 0.79 -8.56
CA TRP A 422 -5.48 2.14 -8.18
C TRP A 422 -6.86 2.53 -8.72
N ILE A 423 -7.15 2.21 -9.99
CA ILE A 423 -8.44 2.49 -10.62
C ILE A 423 -9.56 1.73 -9.90
N ALA A 424 -9.37 0.43 -9.64
CA ALA A 424 -10.36 -0.37 -8.93
C ALA A 424 -10.57 0.12 -7.49
N ASN A 425 -9.50 0.52 -6.79
CA ASN A 425 -9.59 1.12 -5.46
C ASN A 425 -10.39 2.44 -5.48
N PHE A 426 -10.14 3.29 -6.47
CA PHE A 426 -10.92 4.51 -6.68
C PHE A 426 -12.41 4.22 -6.85
N LEU A 427 -12.74 3.28 -7.73
CA LEU A 427 -14.14 2.90 -7.99
C LEU A 427 -14.81 2.34 -6.74
N VAL A 428 -14.14 1.48 -5.98
CA VAL A 428 -14.66 0.93 -4.72
C VAL A 428 -14.90 2.05 -3.71
N GLY A 429 -13.94 2.95 -3.50
CA GLY A 429 -14.08 4.05 -2.56
C GLY A 429 -15.19 5.04 -2.94
N LEU A 430 -15.34 5.33 -4.23
CA LEU A 430 -16.34 6.25 -4.76
C LEU A 430 -17.76 5.66 -4.70
N VAL A 431 -17.90 4.39 -5.07
CA VAL A 431 -19.21 3.76 -5.29
C VAL A 431 -19.78 3.17 -4.00
N PHE A 432 -18.96 2.86 -2.99
CA PHE A 432 -19.40 2.10 -1.81
C PHE A 432 -20.57 2.76 -1.08
N LEU A 433 -20.45 4.01 -0.62
CA LEU A 433 -21.52 4.67 0.13
C LEU A 433 -22.78 4.92 -0.71
N PRO A 434 -22.69 5.44 -1.96
CA PRO A 434 -23.85 5.54 -2.84
C PRO A 434 -24.54 4.19 -3.10
N LEU A 435 -23.77 3.13 -3.35
CA LEU A 435 -24.32 1.78 -3.57
C LEU A 435 -24.99 1.23 -2.31
N ARG A 436 -24.36 1.40 -1.13
CA ARG A 436 -24.94 1.03 0.15
C ARG A 436 -26.29 1.70 0.34
N ASN A 437 -26.33 3.03 0.18
CA ASN A 437 -27.57 3.83 0.38
C ASN A 437 -28.65 3.43 -0.65
N PHE A 438 -28.29 3.16 -1.90
CA PHE A 438 -29.20 2.70 -2.95
C PHE A 438 -29.80 1.32 -2.62
N LEU A 439 -28.97 0.37 -2.15
CA LEU A 439 -29.43 -0.99 -1.82
C LEU A 439 -30.23 -1.06 -0.51
N ALA A 440 -29.99 -0.11 0.40
CA ALA A 440 -30.72 0.02 1.64
C ALA A 440 -32.14 0.59 1.42
N ASP A 441 -32.36 1.34 0.32
CA ASP A 441 -33.67 1.93 -0.03
C ASP A 441 -34.29 2.74 1.13
N GLY A 442 -33.45 3.51 1.85
CA GLY A 442 -33.87 4.30 3.01
C GLY A 442 -34.09 3.50 4.30
N ASP A 443 -33.87 2.20 4.30
CA ASP A 443 -34.02 1.32 5.46
C ASP A 443 -32.63 0.92 6.01
N GLU A 444 -32.25 1.52 7.15
CA GLU A 444 -30.95 1.27 7.78
C GLU A 444 -30.71 -0.21 8.13
N SER A 445 -31.79 -1.02 8.29
CA SER A 445 -31.67 -2.46 8.54
C SER A 445 -31.16 -3.25 7.34
N LYS A 446 -31.05 -2.64 6.16
CA LYS A 446 -30.66 -3.29 4.89
C LYS A 446 -29.29 -2.83 4.37
N GLU A 447 -28.52 -2.11 5.17
CA GLU A 447 -27.18 -1.64 4.78
C GLU A 447 -26.16 -2.78 4.54
N GLY A 448 -26.39 -3.97 5.08
CA GLY A 448 -25.58 -5.16 4.86
C GLY A 448 -25.59 -5.71 3.44
N ARG A 449 -26.59 -5.37 2.62
CA ARG A 449 -26.76 -5.85 1.24
C ARG A 449 -25.57 -5.54 0.33
N VAL A 450 -24.87 -4.46 0.54
CA VAL A 450 -23.68 -4.08 -0.23
C VAL A 450 -22.59 -5.15 -0.13
N PHE A 451 -22.46 -5.83 1.00
CA PHE A 451 -21.44 -6.87 1.20
C PHE A 451 -21.71 -8.14 0.38
N PHE A 452 -22.97 -8.47 0.08
CA PHE A 452 -23.30 -9.55 -0.85
C PHE A 452 -22.84 -9.25 -2.27
N VAL A 453 -22.90 -7.96 -2.70
CA VAL A 453 -22.38 -7.53 -4.00
C VAL A 453 -20.86 -7.74 -4.05
N PHE A 454 -20.12 -7.31 -3.01
CA PHE A 454 -18.68 -7.54 -2.95
C PHE A 454 -18.32 -9.03 -2.86
N ALA A 455 -19.10 -9.84 -2.14
CA ALA A 455 -18.91 -11.28 -2.10
C ALA A 455 -19.07 -11.91 -3.50
N ALA A 456 -20.08 -11.50 -4.27
CA ALA A 456 -20.32 -11.98 -5.64
C ALA A 456 -19.21 -11.54 -6.60
N LEU A 457 -18.76 -10.27 -6.52
CA LEU A 457 -17.65 -9.76 -7.32
C LEU A 457 -16.35 -10.52 -7.00
N LEU A 458 -16.03 -10.71 -5.72
CA LEU A 458 -14.86 -11.48 -5.31
C LEU A 458 -14.94 -12.92 -5.82
N ALA A 459 -16.08 -13.59 -5.68
CA ALA A 459 -16.27 -14.95 -6.17
C ALA A 459 -16.08 -15.06 -7.69
N PHE A 460 -16.58 -14.08 -8.45
CA PHE A 460 -16.43 -14.04 -9.90
C PHE A 460 -14.96 -13.87 -10.32
N PHE A 461 -14.28 -12.82 -9.83
CA PHE A 461 -12.91 -12.52 -10.23
C PHE A 461 -11.91 -13.56 -9.71
N MET A 462 -12.11 -14.08 -8.49
CA MET A 462 -11.32 -15.18 -7.95
C MET A 462 -11.53 -16.47 -8.76
N GLY A 463 -12.75 -16.79 -9.17
CA GLY A 463 -13.04 -17.91 -10.06
C GLY A 463 -12.32 -17.79 -11.41
N MET A 464 -12.31 -16.60 -12.02
CA MET A 464 -11.57 -16.33 -13.25
C MET A 464 -10.05 -16.44 -13.05
N LEU A 465 -9.53 -15.94 -11.93
CA LEU A 465 -8.12 -16.07 -11.56
C LEU A 465 -7.71 -17.54 -11.43
N LEU A 466 -8.45 -18.34 -10.66
CA LEU A 466 -8.14 -19.75 -10.41
C LEU A 466 -8.28 -20.63 -11.66
N ARG A 467 -9.10 -20.22 -12.64
CA ARG A 467 -9.16 -20.86 -13.97
C ARG A 467 -7.94 -20.54 -14.82
N SER A 468 -7.45 -19.30 -14.76
CA SER A 468 -6.32 -18.83 -15.58
C SER A 468 -4.96 -19.26 -14.99
N TYR A 469 -4.88 -19.33 -13.67
CA TYR A 469 -3.67 -19.70 -12.92
C TYR A 469 -3.80 -21.15 -12.41
N LYS A 470 -3.04 -22.06 -13.01
CA LYS A 470 -3.07 -23.48 -12.64
C LYS A 470 -2.05 -23.89 -11.57
N GLY A 471 -1.17 -22.96 -11.14
CA GLY A 471 -0.08 -23.20 -10.18
C GLY A 471 1.19 -23.61 -10.86
#